data_1ff3f97dbf13f339da1399505456a258
#
_entry.id   1ff3f97dbf13f339da1399505456a258
#
_cell.length_a   1.000
_cell.length_b   1.000
_cell.length_c   1.000
_cell.angle_alpha   90.00
_cell.angle_beta   90.00
_cell.angle_gamma   90.00
#
_symmetry.space_group_name_H-M   'P 1'
#
loop_
_entity.id
_entity.type
_entity.pdbx_description
1 polymer ?
#
loop_
_entity_poly.entity_id
_entity_poly.type
_entity_poly.pdbx_seq_one_letter_code
_entity_poly.pdbx_strand_id
1 'polypeptide(L)'
;MNLAAFWENWLSGKFSNIFHAIAYATWANVWSAVTGISTFLAVVFAVWAMIRWRKQDELKVKLAFKQAISHYAYCLYNMPGMLQSNTDDVLIRDKKAKLESALEACSYAWFNMEGLLAKNETIKVAWQSINDKHPKYLNGQLPAKDIGGHCATIMTAKFIFK
;
A
#
# COMPACT_ATOMS: atom_id res chain seq x y z
N MET A 1 38.55 -32.07 -4.86
CA MET A 1 38.29 -32.80 -6.12
C MET A 1 38.71 -31.88 -7.25
N ASN A 2 39.68 -32.29 -8.09
CA ASN A 2 40.22 -31.42 -9.15
C ASN A 2 39.28 -31.42 -10.36
N LEU A 3 38.78 -30.27 -10.75
CA LEU A 3 37.80 -30.08 -11.86
C LEU A 3 38.32 -30.67 -13.19
N ALA A 4 39.64 -30.57 -13.43
CA ALA A 4 40.28 -31.14 -14.63
C ALA A 4 40.14 -32.67 -14.70
N ALA A 5 40.41 -33.38 -13.57
CA ALA A 5 40.24 -34.82 -13.49
C ALA A 5 38.78 -35.29 -13.65
N PHE A 6 37.81 -34.46 -13.24
CA PHE A 6 36.40 -34.71 -13.47
C PHE A 6 36.06 -34.68 -14.98
N TRP A 7 36.52 -33.67 -15.71
CA TRP A 7 36.25 -33.53 -17.15
C TRP A 7 36.99 -34.60 -17.99
N GLU A 8 38.21 -34.97 -17.63
CA GLU A 8 38.91 -36.06 -18.32
C GLU A 8 38.21 -37.41 -18.15
N ASN A 9 37.70 -37.74 -16.97
CA ASN A 9 36.95 -38.95 -16.73
C ASN A 9 35.59 -38.94 -17.47
N TRP A 10 34.97 -37.76 -17.59
CA TRP A 10 33.71 -37.61 -18.33
C TRP A 10 33.90 -37.78 -19.84
N LEU A 11 34.94 -37.21 -20.42
CA LEU A 11 35.29 -37.30 -21.83
C LEU A 11 35.83 -38.68 -22.23
N SER A 12 36.45 -39.40 -21.31
CA SER A 12 36.97 -40.76 -21.56
C SER A 12 35.94 -41.88 -21.48
N GLY A 13 34.65 -41.54 -21.22
CA GLY A 13 33.54 -42.53 -21.13
C GLY A 13 33.62 -43.47 -19.92
N LYS A 14 34.50 -43.23 -18.96
CA LYS A 14 34.64 -44.03 -17.74
C LYS A 14 33.63 -43.61 -16.67
N PHE A 15 32.33 -43.74 -17.01
CA PHE A 15 31.24 -43.41 -16.09
C PHE A 15 31.30 -44.20 -14.76
N SER A 16 31.89 -45.38 -14.73
CA SER A 16 32.00 -46.16 -13.50
C SER A 16 32.78 -45.42 -12.39
N ASN A 17 33.80 -44.66 -12.76
CA ASN A 17 34.60 -43.91 -11.78
C ASN A 17 33.83 -42.74 -11.19
N ILE A 18 32.93 -42.10 -11.97
CA ILE A 18 32.06 -41.02 -11.49
C ILE A 18 31.02 -41.59 -10.54
N PHE A 19 30.39 -42.72 -10.88
CA PHE A 19 29.48 -43.40 -9.97
C PHE A 19 30.12 -43.84 -8.67
N HIS A 20 31.34 -44.38 -8.72
CA HIS A 20 32.09 -44.70 -7.52
C HIS A 20 32.40 -43.46 -6.68
N ALA A 21 32.84 -42.37 -7.29
CA ALA A 21 33.10 -41.10 -6.58
C ALA A 21 31.84 -40.54 -5.91
N ILE A 22 30.67 -40.66 -6.55
CA ILE A 22 29.39 -40.26 -5.97
C ILE A 22 28.96 -41.22 -4.86
N ALA A 23 29.11 -42.54 -5.06
CA ALA A 23 28.70 -43.55 -4.09
C ALA A 23 29.57 -43.51 -2.81
N TYR A 24 30.82 -43.13 -2.93
CA TYR A 24 31.76 -42.94 -1.78
C TYR A 24 31.84 -41.52 -1.25
N ALA A 25 31.15 -40.55 -1.89
CA ALA A 25 30.92 -39.23 -1.27
C ALA A 25 30.19 -39.47 0.05
N THR A 26 30.85 -39.13 1.17
CA THR A 26 30.27 -39.33 2.50
C THR A 26 28.90 -38.59 2.51
N TRP A 27 27.81 -39.30 2.78
CA TRP A 27 26.45 -38.77 2.82
C TRP A 27 26.36 -37.46 3.62
N ALA A 28 27.24 -37.29 4.61
CA ALA A 28 27.40 -36.07 5.37
C ALA A 28 27.69 -34.84 4.49
N ASN A 29 28.55 -34.95 3.48
CA ASN A 29 28.88 -33.84 2.58
C ASN A 29 27.74 -33.51 1.64
N VAL A 30 26.99 -34.52 1.19
CA VAL A 30 25.77 -34.31 0.35
C VAL A 30 24.71 -33.59 1.16
N TRP A 31 24.42 -34.02 2.37
CA TRP A 31 23.45 -33.38 3.24
C TRP A 31 23.84 -31.94 3.62
N SER A 32 25.15 -31.68 3.87
CA SER A 32 25.63 -30.33 4.11
C SER A 32 25.41 -29.40 2.92
N ALA A 33 25.65 -29.89 1.70
CA ALA A 33 25.43 -29.11 0.48
C ALA A 33 23.92 -28.83 0.28
N VAL A 34 23.06 -29.84 0.47
CA VAL A 34 21.59 -29.69 0.38
C VAL A 34 21.09 -28.69 1.43
N THR A 35 21.57 -28.78 2.66
CA THR A 35 21.21 -27.84 3.73
C THR A 35 21.64 -26.43 3.39
N GLY A 36 22.86 -26.23 2.89
CA GLY A 36 23.37 -24.92 2.48
C GLY A 36 22.50 -24.27 1.38
N ILE A 37 22.17 -25.05 0.35
CA ILE A 37 21.31 -24.58 -0.76
C ILE A 37 19.91 -24.25 -0.24
N SER A 38 19.33 -25.12 0.58
CA SER A 38 17.98 -24.91 1.13
C SER A 38 17.92 -23.66 2.01
N THR A 39 18.93 -23.43 2.83
CA THR A 39 19.03 -22.23 3.67
C THR A 39 19.13 -20.96 2.81
N PHE A 40 19.96 -20.98 1.77
CA PHE A 40 20.07 -19.86 0.85
C PHE A 40 18.75 -19.54 0.16
N LEU A 41 18.05 -20.55 -0.36
CA LEU A 41 16.73 -20.38 -0.96
C LEU A 41 15.71 -19.83 0.03
N ALA A 42 15.71 -20.32 1.27
CA ALA A 42 14.81 -19.82 2.32
C ALA A 42 15.03 -18.32 2.58
N VAL A 43 16.28 -17.85 2.63
CA VAL A 43 16.61 -16.42 2.79
C VAL A 43 16.11 -15.61 1.60
N VAL A 44 16.34 -16.09 0.37
CA VAL A 44 15.85 -15.40 -0.85
C VAL A 44 14.34 -15.28 -0.85
N PHE A 45 13.61 -16.36 -0.51
CA PHE A 45 12.15 -16.33 -0.39
C PHE A 45 11.67 -15.41 0.73
N ALA A 46 12.33 -15.36 1.87
CA ALA A 46 11.98 -14.48 2.97
C ALA A 46 12.12 -13.01 2.57
N VAL A 47 13.21 -12.62 1.91
CA VAL A 47 13.41 -11.25 1.42
C VAL A 47 12.37 -10.89 0.36
N TRP A 48 12.09 -11.78 -0.58
CA TRP A 48 11.07 -11.57 -1.59
C TRP A 48 9.66 -11.39 -0.99
N ALA A 49 9.29 -12.23 -0.02
CA ALA A 49 8.02 -12.11 0.70
C ALA A 49 7.92 -10.79 1.46
N MET A 50 8.98 -10.35 2.13
CA MET A 50 9.01 -9.07 2.85
C MET A 50 8.78 -7.88 1.92
N ILE A 51 9.43 -7.86 0.74
CA ILE A 51 9.23 -6.79 -0.25
C ILE A 51 7.78 -6.78 -0.76
N ARG A 52 7.21 -7.96 -0.98
CA ARG A 52 5.82 -8.08 -1.44
C ARG A 52 4.83 -7.60 -0.40
N TRP A 53 5.04 -7.93 0.87
CA TRP A 53 4.17 -7.48 1.98
C TRP A 53 4.20 -5.98 2.17
N ARG A 54 5.38 -5.35 2.12
CA ARG A 54 5.48 -3.88 2.20
C ARG A 54 4.64 -3.18 1.13
N LYS A 55 4.63 -3.69 -0.10
CA LYS A 55 3.80 -3.13 -1.19
C LYS A 55 2.30 -3.31 -0.91
N GLN A 56 1.90 -4.43 -0.32
CA GLN A 56 0.50 -4.67 0.05
C GLN A 56 0.03 -3.74 1.16
N ASP A 57 0.86 -3.52 2.18
CA ASP A 57 0.52 -2.63 3.29
C ASP A 57 0.43 -1.17 2.82
N GLU A 58 1.33 -0.74 1.95
CA GLU A 58 1.24 0.57 1.30
C GLU A 58 -0.08 0.74 0.52
N LEU A 59 -0.50 -0.30 -0.22
CA LEU A 59 -1.76 -0.28 -0.94
C LEU A 59 -2.97 -0.20 0.00
N LYS A 60 -2.97 -0.94 1.11
CA LYS A 60 -4.06 -0.91 2.11
C LYS A 60 -4.24 0.49 2.69
N VAL A 61 -3.15 1.15 3.06
CA VAL A 61 -3.20 2.51 3.62
C VAL A 61 -3.75 3.52 2.60
N LYS A 62 -3.33 3.43 1.33
CA LYS A 62 -3.85 4.26 0.25
C LYS A 62 -5.34 4.01 -0.02
N LEU A 63 -5.78 2.76 0.01
CA LEU A 63 -7.19 2.40 -0.13
C LEU A 63 -8.03 2.89 1.05
N ALA A 64 -7.53 2.78 2.28
CA ALA A 64 -8.21 3.27 3.47
C ALA A 64 -8.47 4.78 3.39
N PHE A 65 -7.48 5.57 2.94
CA PHE A 65 -7.69 7.00 2.72
C PHE A 65 -8.73 7.27 1.63
N LYS A 66 -8.67 6.54 0.53
CA LYS A 66 -9.65 6.69 -0.56
C LYS A 66 -11.08 6.35 -0.11
N GLN A 67 -11.23 5.32 0.71
CA GLN A 67 -12.51 4.95 1.33
C GLN A 67 -13.02 6.04 2.27
N ALA A 68 -12.15 6.59 3.12
CA ALA A 68 -12.52 7.69 4.01
C ALA A 68 -12.99 8.92 3.22
N ILE A 69 -12.28 9.32 2.18
CA ILE A 69 -12.69 10.44 1.29
C ILE A 69 -14.01 10.14 0.58
N SER A 70 -14.23 8.90 0.13
CA SER A 70 -15.49 8.51 -0.49
C SER A 70 -16.66 8.60 0.50
N HIS A 71 -16.45 8.19 1.74
CA HIS A 71 -17.44 8.31 2.80
C HIS A 71 -17.73 9.78 3.14
N TYR A 72 -16.70 10.62 3.25
CA TYR A 72 -16.84 12.05 3.45
C TYR A 72 -17.62 12.72 2.31
N ALA A 73 -17.27 12.38 1.05
CA ALA A 73 -17.98 12.88 -0.13
C ALA A 73 -19.45 12.47 -0.14
N TYR A 74 -19.77 11.25 0.28
CA TYR A 74 -21.14 10.78 0.43
C TYR A 74 -21.89 11.55 1.52
N CYS A 75 -21.30 11.79 2.68
CA CYS A 75 -21.88 12.62 3.72
C CYS A 75 -22.13 14.04 3.22
N LEU A 76 -21.17 14.62 2.50
CA LEU A 76 -21.29 15.96 1.91
C LEU A 76 -22.39 16.04 0.86
N TYR A 77 -22.57 15.01 0.02
CA TYR A 77 -23.63 14.94 -0.98
C TYR A 77 -25.04 14.94 -0.34
N ASN A 78 -25.18 14.34 0.84
CA ASN A 78 -26.45 14.31 1.59
C ASN A 78 -26.71 15.59 2.41
N MET A 79 -25.82 16.59 2.30
CA MET A 79 -25.99 17.90 2.92
C MET A 79 -26.64 18.89 1.95
N PRO A 80 -27.24 19.95 2.46
CA PRO A 80 -27.68 21.08 1.62
C PRO A 80 -26.52 21.67 0.81
N GLY A 81 -26.78 22.07 -0.42
CA GLY A 81 -25.78 22.67 -1.29
C GLY A 81 -25.07 23.89 -0.69
N MET A 82 -25.79 24.63 0.17
CA MET A 82 -25.28 25.73 0.98
C MET A 82 -25.96 25.69 2.35
N LEU A 83 -25.19 25.81 3.43
CA LEU A 83 -25.74 25.88 4.78
C LEU A 83 -26.14 27.32 5.08
N GLN A 84 -27.37 27.48 5.56
CA GLN A 84 -27.80 28.78 6.11
C GLN A 84 -27.41 28.84 7.58
N SER A 85 -26.88 29.99 8.01
CA SER A 85 -26.34 30.18 9.35
C SER A 85 -27.33 29.99 10.50
N ASN A 86 -28.63 30.01 10.21
CA ASN A 86 -29.73 30.06 11.20
C ASN A 86 -30.61 28.78 11.20
N THR A 87 -30.13 27.67 10.69
CA THR A 87 -30.97 26.46 10.64
C THR A 87 -30.75 25.65 11.93
N ASP A 88 -31.59 25.88 12.93
CA ASP A 88 -31.67 25.08 14.18
C ASP A 88 -32.37 23.72 13.99
N ASP A 89 -32.39 23.21 12.77
CA ASP A 89 -32.96 21.90 12.47
C ASP A 89 -32.08 20.79 13.05
N VAL A 90 -32.65 19.99 13.94
CA VAL A 90 -31.98 18.84 14.61
C VAL A 90 -31.40 17.90 13.57
N LEU A 91 -32.09 17.70 12.44
CA LEU A 91 -31.64 16.85 11.35
C LEU A 91 -30.32 17.37 10.70
N ILE A 92 -30.24 18.69 10.54
CA ILE A 92 -29.03 19.32 9.98
C ILE A 92 -27.89 19.25 10.96
N ARG A 93 -28.13 19.39 12.26
CA ARG A 93 -27.13 19.25 13.30
C ARG A 93 -26.53 17.82 13.31
N ASP A 94 -27.37 16.79 13.23
CA ASP A 94 -26.90 15.41 13.16
C ASP A 94 -26.08 15.13 11.89
N LYS A 95 -26.49 15.69 10.75
CA LYS A 95 -25.74 15.58 9.50
C LYS A 95 -24.38 16.31 9.58
N LYS A 96 -24.33 17.49 10.22
CA LYS A 96 -23.05 18.20 10.48
C LYS A 96 -22.12 17.35 11.31
N ALA A 97 -22.57 16.78 12.43
CA ALA A 97 -21.77 15.91 13.28
C ALA A 97 -21.23 14.68 12.52
N LYS A 98 -22.05 14.07 11.67
CA LYS A 98 -21.59 12.96 10.79
C LYS A 98 -20.54 13.39 9.79
N LEU A 99 -20.69 14.59 9.20
CA LEU A 99 -19.73 15.13 8.25
C LEU A 99 -18.39 15.47 8.92
N GLU A 100 -18.41 16.03 10.14
CA GLU A 100 -17.22 16.29 10.95
C GLU A 100 -16.50 14.99 11.31
N SER A 101 -17.23 13.99 11.80
CA SER A 101 -16.66 12.67 12.10
C SER A 101 -16.05 12.00 10.84
N ALA A 102 -16.68 12.18 9.68
CA ALA A 102 -16.11 11.68 8.43
C ALA A 102 -14.82 12.42 8.04
N LEU A 103 -14.71 13.73 8.30
CA LEU A 103 -13.46 14.48 8.10
C LEU A 103 -12.36 14.03 9.05
N GLU A 104 -12.69 13.78 10.33
CA GLU A 104 -11.73 13.23 11.30
C GLU A 104 -11.18 11.88 10.83
N ALA A 105 -12.03 10.98 10.32
CA ALA A 105 -11.60 9.70 9.75
C ALA A 105 -10.67 9.91 8.54
N CYS A 106 -10.95 10.89 7.68
CA CYS A 106 -10.06 11.25 6.58
C CYS A 106 -8.71 11.77 7.08
N SER A 107 -8.70 12.62 8.11
CA SER A 107 -7.50 13.17 8.72
C SER A 107 -6.63 12.06 9.30
N TYR A 108 -7.23 11.13 10.05
CA TYR A 108 -6.55 9.97 10.59
C TYR A 108 -5.91 9.10 9.48
N ALA A 109 -6.68 8.82 8.43
CA ALA A 109 -6.17 8.05 7.30
C ALA A 109 -5.06 8.79 6.54
N TRP A 110 -5.13 10.13 6.45
CA TRP A 110 -4.09 10.97 5.87
C TRP A 110 -2.78 10.89 6.65
N PHE A 111 -2.81 11.05 7.98
CA PHE A 111 -1.61 10.94 8.81
C PHE A 111 -0.89 9.60 8.65
N ASN A 112 -1.66 8.51 8.58
CA ASN A 112 -1.10 7.19 8.35
C ASN A 112 -0.44 7.04 6.96
N MET A 113 -0.76 7.91 6.01
CA MET A 113 -0.34 7.84 4.61
C MET A 113 0.69 8.90 4.22
N GLU A 114 0.89 9.95 5.02
CA GLU A 114 1.66 11.16 4.65
C GLU A 114 3.04 10.84 4.09
N GLY A 115 3.78 9.90 4.71
CA GLY A 115 5.08 9.47 4.22
C GLY A 115 5.06 8.76 2.85
N LEU A 116 3.92 8.18 2.45
CA LEU A 116 3.78 7.42 1.21
C LEU A 116 3.35 8.30 0.01
N LEU A 117 2.71 9.43 0.29
CA LEU A 117 2.23 10.37 -0.74
C LEU A 117 3.06 11.65 -0.87
N ALA A 118 4.18 11.76 -0.19
CA ALA A 118 5.06 12.93 -0.25
C ALA A 118 5.44 13.35 -1.70
N LYS A 119 5.29 12.44 -2.66
CA LYS A 119 5.57 12.67 -4.09
C LYS A 119 4.34 13.08 -4.92
N ASN A 120 3.12 13.08 -4.36
CA ASN A 120 1.91 13.39 -5.12
C ASN A 120 1.29 14.72 -4.67
N GLU A 121 1.86 15.82 -5.16
CA GLU A 121 1.41 17.18 -4.87
C GLU A 121 -0.08 17.42 -5.17
N THR A 122 -0.61 16.81 -6.23
CA THR A 122 -2.03 16.98 -6.59
C THR A 122 -2.96 16.52 -5.48
N ILE A 123 -2.67 15.36 -4.86
CA ILE A 123 -3.50 14.83 -3.77
C ILE A 123 -3.31 15.67 -2.51
N LYS A 124 -2.08 16.10 -2.21
CA LYS A 124 -1.77 16.96 -1.07
C LYS A 124 -2.53 18.28 -1.14
N VAL A 125 -2.46 18.96 -2.27
CA VAL A 125 -3.16 20.23 -2.50
C VAL A 125 -4.69 20.03 -2.42
N ALA A 126 -5.23 18.97 -3.00
CA ALA A 126 -6.66 18.66 -2.90
C ALA A 126 -7.09 18.40 -1.46
N TRP A 127 -6.30 17.65 -0.67
CA TRP A 127 -6.57 17.39 0.72
C TRP A 127 -6.51 18.68 1.57
N GLN A 128 -5.49 19.51 1.41
CA GLN A 128 -5.39 20.79 2.08
C GLN A 128 -6.59 21.69 1.75
N SER A 129 -7.00 21.73 0.47
CA SER A 129 -8.17 22.49 0.06
C SER A 129 -9.48 22.00 0.71
N ILE A 130 -9.64 20.69 0.95
CA ILE A 130 -10.78 20.14 1.69
C ILE A 130 -10.77 20.65 3.13
N ASN A 131 -9.63 20.55 3.82
CA ASN A 131 -9.50 21.02 5.21
C ASN A 131 -9.77 22.51 5.36
N ASP A 132 -9.27 23.34 4.45
CA ASP A 132 -9.44 24.80 4.50
C ASP A 132 -10.86 25.22 4.18
N LYS A 133 -11.57 24.49 3.31
CA LYS A 133 -12.90 24.81 2.86
C LYS A 133 -14.02 24.24 3.74
N HIS A 134 -13.75 23.14 4.44
CA HIS A 134 -14.73 22.50 5.31
C HIS A 134 -15.33 23.45 6.37
N PRO A 135 -14.54 24.17 7.18
CA PRO A 135 -15.10 25.12 8.16
C PRO A 135 -15.87 26.28 7.50
N LYS A 136 -15.43 26.72 6.32
CA LYS A 136 -16.15 27.78 5.56
C LYS A 136 -17.51 27.29 5.09
N TYR A 137 -17.61 26.03 4.67
CA TYR A 137 -18.88 25.41 4.32
C TYR A 137 -19.82 25.31 5.54
N LEU A 138 -19.32 24.84 6.68
CA LEU A 138 -20.12 24.74 7.92
C LEU A 138 -20.65 26.08 8.39
N ASN A 139 -19.91 27.17 8.11
CA ASN A 139 -20.32 28.55 8.40
C ASN A 139 -21.20 29.19 7.30
N GLY A 140 -21.60 28.44 6.27
CA GLY A 140 -22.43 28.92 5.18
C GLY A 140 -21.74 29.91 4.23
N GLN A 141 -20.42 29.97 4.23
CA GLN A 141 -19.63 30.88 3.40
C GLN A 141 -19.26 30.30 2.04
N LEU A 142 -19.43 28.99 1.85
CA LEU A 142 -18.99 28.28 0.65
C LEU A 142 -19.97 27.17 0.30
N PRO A 143 -20.24 26.89 -0.99
CA PRO A 143 -21.10 25.79 -1.41
C PRO A 143 -20.38 24.43 -1.32
N ALA A 144 -21.14 23.37 -1.04
CA ALA A 144 -20.63 21.99 -0.96
C ALA A 144 -19.92 21.54 -2.25
N LYS A 145 -20.32 22.05 -3.40
CA LYS A 145 -19.75 21.71 -4.71
C LYS A 145 -18.24 21.99 -4.79
N ASP A 146 -17.79 23.06 -4.13
CA ASP A 146 -16.38 23.47 -4.17
C ASP A 146 -15.47 22.52 -3.39
N ILE A 147 -16.02 21.80 -2.41
CA ILE A 147 -15.31 20.72 -1.70
C ILE A 147 -15.41 19.41 -2.51
N GLY A 148 -16.59 19.13 -3.07
CA GLY A 148 -16.85 17.93 -3.85
C GLY A 148 -15.87 17.74 -5.02
N GLY A 149 -15.48 18.84 -5.68
CA GLY A 149 -14.47 18.81 -6.76
C GLY A 149 -13.12 18.27 -6.29
N HIS A 150 -12.66 18.65 -5.10
CA HIS A 150 -11.40 18.16 -4.53
C HIS A 150 -11.50 16.69 -4.08
N CYS A 151 -12.67 16.28 -3.55
CA CYS A 151 -12.93 14.87 -3.26
C CYS A 151 -12.88 14.02 -4.53
N ALA A 152 -13.47 14.48 -5.63
CA ALA A 152 -13.43 13.80 -6.92
C ALA A 152 -11.99 13.67 -7.44
N THR A 153 -11.16 14.70 -7.30
CA THR A 153 -9.75 14.67 -7.67
C THR A 153 -8.99 13.55 -6.93
N ILE A 154 -9.22 13.41 -5.63
CA ILE A 154 -8.57 12.35 -4.83
C ILE A 154 -9.12 10.97 -5.22
N MET A 155 -10.43 10.83 -5.40
CA MET A 155 -11.05 9.56 -5.76
C MET A 155 -10.63 9.04 -7.13
N THR A 156 -10.44 9.92 -8.11
CA THR A 156 -10.02 9.56 -9.47
C THR A 156 -8.52 9.37 -9.61
N ALA A 157 -7.72 9.84 -8.64
CA ALA A 157 -6.27 9.67 -8.66
C ALA A 157 -5.91 8.18 -8.70
N LYS A 158 -5.04 7.82 -9.66
CA LYS A 158 -4.50 6.46 -9.77
C LYS A 158 -3.31 6.32 -8.84
N PHE A 159 -3.42 5.49 -7.82
CA PHE A 159 -2.30 5.06 -6.97
C PHE A 159 -1.48 4.00 -7.70
N ILE A 160 -0.82 4.37 -8.79
CA ILE A 160 0.00 3.44 -9.57
C ILE A 160 1.36 3.32 -8.88
N PHE A 161 1.76 2.08 -8.63
CA PHE A 161 3.13 1.76 -8.24
C PHE A 161 4.05 1.99 -9.45
N LYS A 162 5.03 2.86 -9.29
CA LYS A 162 6.21 2.90 -10.17
C LYS A 162 7.34 2.14 -9.50
#